data_4d7306fedb74137c7a968340ff824498
#
_entry.id   4d7306fedb74137c7a968340ff824498
#
_cell.length_a   1.000
_cell.length_b   1.000
_cell.length_c   1.000
_cell.angle_alpha   90.00
_cell.angle_beta   90.00
_cell.angle_gamma   90.00
#
_symmetry.space_group_name_H-M   'P 1'
#
loop_
_entity.id
_entity.type
_entity.pdbx_description
1 polymer ?
#
loop_
_entity_poly.entity_id
_entity_poly.type
_entity_poly.pdbx_seq_one_letter_code
_entity_poly.pdbx_strand_id
1 'polypeptide(L)'
;FLRGNVKMEVGFTVAPNGTGFVANSTFMPGVTAEMVDWWFGWHSVGPDLRYKIWDPEDHYYARAMDPAYVLDPKVPNNQKTWGVTHDISEDIGLGVDPLKLSFKKPSDLGYDMSLIGTPGCATMVCAVGVSGSPAVMTHKVVNAEGGIWFKSHFWVGYGLDESGRIN
;
A
#
# COMPACT_ATOMS: atom_id res chain seq x y z
N PHE A 1 -13.95 10.09 6.30
CA PHE A 1 -13.52 8.69 6.36
C PHE A 1 -12.10 8.53 6.92
N LEU A 2 -11.15 9.32 6.48
CA LEU A 2 -9.75 9.26 6.91
C LEU A 2 -9.42 10.18 8.10
N ARG A 3 -10.39 10.94 8.62
CA ARG A 3 -10.25 11.80 9.80
C ARG A 3 -10.55 11.06 11.12
N GLY A 4 -11.06 9.83 11.05
CA GLY A 4 -11.28 9.01 12.24
C GLY A 4 -9.96 8.48 12.78
N ASN A 5 -9.70 8.65 14.07
CA ASN A 5 -8.65 7.93 14.77
C ASN A 5 -8.99 6.43 14.73
N VAL A 6 -8.44 5.70 13.76
CA VAL A 6 -8.51 4.24 13.78
C VAL A 6 -7.68 3.78 14.97
N LYS A 7 -8.36 3.35 16.02
CA LYS A 7 -7.72 2.88 17.26
C LYS A 7 -7.25 1.43 17.20
N MET A 8 -7.65 0.70 16.16
CA MET A 8 -7.26 -0.70 15.98
C MET A 8 -5.84 -0.77 15.40
N GLU A 9 -4.89 -1.28 16.15
CA GLU A 9 -3.52 -1.49 15.72
C GLU A 9 -3.36 -2.83 14.99
N VAL A 10 -4.06 -3.88 15.43
CA VAL A 10 -4.06 -5.23 14.85
C VAL A 10 -5.44 -5.85 14.99
N GLY A 11 -5.92 -6.47 13.92
CA GLY A 11 -7.19 -7.18 13.92
C GLY A 11 -8.07 -6.85 12.71
N PHE A 12 -9.33 -7.26 12.77
CA PHE A 12 -10.29 -6.97 11.71
C PHE A 12 -11.68 -6.70 12.29
N THR A 13 -12.50 -6.02 11.51
CA THR A 13 -13.92 -5.80 11.81
C THR A 13 -14.70 -5.65 10.51
N VAL A 14 -16.01 -5.85 10.59
CA VAL A 14 -16.93 -5.59 9.47
C VAL A 14 -17.88 -4.49 9.91
N ALA A 15 -17.92 -3.41 9.13
CA ALA A 15 -18.84 -2.30 9.37
C ALA A 15 -20.29 -2.70 8.99
N PRO A 16 -21.33 -2.00 9.51
CA PRO A 16 -22.73 -2.29 9.18
C PRO A 16 -23.08 -2.22 7.69
N ASN A 17 -22.31 -1.48 6.90
CA ASN A 17 -22.47 -1.41 5.43
C ASN A 17 -21.76 -2.54 4.67
N GLY A 18 -21.19 -3.53 5.39
CA GLY A 18 -20.48 -4.66 4.79
C GLY A 18 -19.00 -4.42 4.49
N THR A 19 -18.47 -3.21 4.69
CA THR A 19 -17.05 -2.94 4.50
C THR A 19 -16.22 -3.67 5.55
N GLY A 20 -15.29 -4.52 5.10
CA GLY A 20 -14.27 -5.10 5.95
C GLY A 20 -13.16 -4.11 6.23
N PHE A 21 -12.70 -4.04 7.47
CA PHE A 21 -11.50 -3.30 7.84
C PHE A 21 -10.50 -4.27 8.48
N VAL A 22 -9.26 -4.24 7.98
CA VAL A 22 -8.15 -5.04 8.50
C VAL A 22 -7.01 -4.11 8.87
N ALA A 23 -6.43 -4.31 10.05
CA ALA A 23 -5.25 -3.60 10.53
C ALA A 23 -4.14 -4.58 10.92
N ASN A 24 -2.93 -4.29 10.50
CA ASN A 24 -1.73 -5.00 10.90
C ASN A 24 -0.62 -4.02 11.26
N SER A 25 0.18 -4.37 12.27
CA SER A 25 1.32 -3.56 12.72
C SER A 25 2.50 -4.48 12.95
N THR A 26 3.54 -4.33 12.13
CA THR A 26 4.74 -5.18 12.16
C THR A 26 5.96 -4.33 12.50
N PHE A 27 6.70 -4.72 13.53
CA PHE A 27 8.01 -4.13 13.78
C PHE A 27 9.05 -4.77 12.85
N MET A 28 9.78 -3.93 12.12
CA MET A 28 10.83 -4.35 11.19
C MET A 28 12.20 -3.88 11.69
N PRO A 29 12.98 -4.73 12.37
CA PRO A 29 14.27 -4.35 12.91
C PRO A 29 15.27 -4.05 11.80
N GLY A 30 16.05 -2.97 11.95
CA GLY A 30 17.07 -2.55 11.00
C GLY A 30 16.55 -1.94 9.68
N VAL A 31 15.23 -1.91 9.46
CA VAL A 31 14.62 -1.30 8.28
C VAL A 31 14.42 0.20 8.51
N THR A 32 14.59 1.01 7.46
CA THR A 32 14.31 2.45 7.45
C THR A 32 13.14 2.79 6.53
N ALA A 33 12.57 3.98 6.69
CA ALA A 33 11.52 4.47 5.80
C ALA A 33 11.99 4.56 4.34
N GLU A 34 13.24 4.97 4.13
CA GLU A 34 13.86 5.08 2.79
C GLU A 34 14.01 3.70 2.12
N MET A 35 14.27 2.64 2.90
CA MET A 35 14.30 1.26 2.37
C MET A 35 12.92 0.83 1.90
N VAL A 36 11.86 1.20 2.63
CA VAL A 36 10.47 0.91 2.22
C VAL A 36 10.13 1.66 0.93
N ASP A 37 10.42 2.96 0.85
CA ASP A 37 10.19 3.77 -0.34
C ASP A 37 10.93 3.21 -1.56
N TRP A 38 12.21 2.85 -1.38
CA TRP A 38 13.00 2.24 -2.43
C TRP A 38 12.40 0.90 -2.89
N TRP A 39 11.98 0.04 -1.95
CA TRP A 39 11.47 -1.29 -2.25
C TRP A 39 10.19 -1.22 -3.09
N PHE A 40 9.24 -0.31 -2.77
CA PHE A 40 8.01 -0.15 -3.53
C PHE A 40 8.24 0.29 -4.98
N GLY A 41 9.28 1.07 -5.27
CA GLY A 41 9.71 1.34 -6.64
C GLY A 41 10.41 0.16 -7.29
N TRP A 42 11.32 -0.51 -6.57
CA TRP A 42 12.21 -1.52 -7.10
C TRP A 42 11.51 -2.85 -7.43
N HIS A 43 10.58 -3.32 -6.57
CA HIS A 43 9.98 -4.64 -6.74
C HIS A 43 9.06 -4.73 -7.97
N SER A 44 8.48 -3.61 -8.39
CA SER A 44 7.51 -3.56 -9.49
C SER A 44 8.13 -3.46 -10.89
N VAL A 45 9.46 -3.36 -10.97
CA VAL A 45 10.21 -3.29 -12.23
C VAL A 45 11.33 -4.33 -12.24
N GLY A 46 11.30 -5.26 -13.19
CA GLY A 46 12.27 -6.34 -13.30
C GLY A 46 11.66 -7.73 -13.07
N PRO A 47 12.45 -8.72 -12.62
CA PRO A 47 11.95 -10.08 -12.49
C PRO A 47 10.95 -10.24 -11.33
N ASP A 48 9.99 -11.14 -11.51
CA ASP A 48 8.94 -11.45 -10.53
C ASP A 48 9.48 -11.93 -9.17
N LEU A 49 10.71 -12.45 -9.15
CA LEU A 49 11.41 -12.84 -7.93
C LEU A 49 11.49 -11.68 -6.92
N ARG A 50 11.56 -10.44 -7.37
CA ARG A 50 11.61 -9.27 -6.48
C ARG A 50 10.38 -9.17 -5.59
N TYR A 51 9.21 -9.45 -6.12
CA TYR A 51 7.97 -9.45 -5.35
C TYR A 51 7.89 -10.64 -4.39
N LYS A 52 8.34 -11.81 -4.83
CA LYS A 52 8.40 -13.03 -4.02
C LYS A 52 9.33 -12.95 -2.81
N ILE A 53 10.33 -12.06 -2.83
CA ILE A 53 11.23 -11.87 -1.67
C ILE A 53 10.45 -11.38 -0.43
N TRP A 54 9.40 -10.57 -0.63
CA TRP A 54 8.57 -10.08 0.46
C TRP A 54 7.71 -11.20 1.09
N ASP A 55 7.07 -11.98 0.24
CA ASP A 55 6.24 -13.11 0.65
C ASP A 55 6.33 -14.21 -0.44
N PRO A 56 7.18 -15.23 -0.22
CA PRO A 56 7.43 -16.23 -1.25
C PRO A 56 6.27 -17.21 -1.46
N GLU A 57 5.35 -17.32 -0.49
CA GLU A 57 4.22 -18.25 -0.56
C GLU A 57 3.05 -17.61 -1.31
N ASP A 58 2.74 -16.36 -1.01
CA ASP A 58 1.52 -15.70 -1.46
C ASP A 58 1.74 -14.70 -2.60
N HIS A 59 2.97 -14.24 -2.87
CA HIS A 59 3.29 -13.31 -3.94
C HIS A 59 3.83 -14.02 -5.19
N TYR A 60 3.24 -13.75 -6.35
CA TYR A 60 3.64 -14.34 -7.62
C TYR A 60 4.35 -13.33 -8.53
N TYR A 61 3.75 -12.17 -8.80
CA TYR A 61 4.38 -11.06 -9.51
C TYR A 61 3.75 -9.72 -9.17
N ALA A 62 4.52 -8.64 -9.36
CA ALA A 62 4.03 -7.26 -9.39
C ALA A 62 4.76 -6.48 -10.49
N ARG A 63 4.01 -5.84 -11.40
CA ARG A 63 4.55 -5.18 -12.58
C ARG A 63 3.95 -3.79 -12.75
N ALA A 64 4.79 -2.76 -12.65
CA ALA A 64 4.37 -1.39 -12.90
C ALA A 64 3.94 -1.23 -14.37
N MET A 65 2.76 -0.65 -14.61
CA MET A 65 2.27 -0.37 -15.97
C MET A 65 2.96 0.85 -16.60
N ASP A 66 3.61 1.69 -15.80
CA ASP A 66 4.49 2.76 -16.25
C ASP A 66 5.91 2.57 -15.67
N PRO A 67 6.70 1.62 -16.19
CA PRO A 67 8.04 1.38 -15.71
C PRO A 67 9.00 2.54 -16.00
N ALA A 68 8.73 3.37 -17.02
CA ALA A 68 9.57 4.51 -17.35
C ALA A 68 9.53 5.55 -16.22
N TYR A 69 8.35 5.86 -15.69
CA TYR A 69 8.20 6.75 -14.54
C TYR A 69 8.89 6.19 -13.29
N VAL A 70 8.68 4.90 -12.99
CA VAL A 70 9.29 4.25 -11.82
C VAL A 70 10.82 4.26 -11.89
N LEU A 71 11.39 4.08 -13.09
CA LEU A 71 12.83 4.05 -13.31
C LEU A 71 13.47 5.43 -13.45
N ASP A 72 12.68 6.51 -13.60
CA ASP A 72 13.23 7.87 -13.76
C ASP A 72 14.00 8.27 -12.49
N PRO A 73 15.33 8.53 -12.58
CA PRO A 73 16.15 8.91 -11.44
C PRO A 73 15.79 10.29 -10.86
N LYS A 74 15.01 11.09 -11.58
CA LYS A 74 14.52 12.39 -11.10
C LYS A 74 13.32 12.27 -10.17
N VAL A 75 12.63 11.13 -10.18
CA VAL A 75 11.49 10.87 -9.30
C VAL A 75 12.01 10.34 -7.96
N PRO A 76 11.72 11.02 -6.83
CA PRO A 76 12.11 10.53 -5.51
C PRO A 76 11.50 9.16 -5.20
N ASN A 77 12.17 8.32 -4.41
CA ASN A 77 11.71 6.97 -4.10
C ASN A 77 10.30 6.95 -3.50
N ASN A 78 9.98 7.85 -2.58
CA ASN A 78 8.65 7.95 -1.96
C ASN A 78 7.53 8.43 -2.91
N GLN A 79 7.85 8.75 -4.16
CA GLN A 79 6.89 9.17 -5.18
C GLN A 79 6.82 8.23 -6.38
N LYS A 80 7.72 7.24 -6.47
CA LYS A 80 7.83 6.35 -7.63
C LYS A 80 6.57 5.53 -7.92
N THR A 81 5.70 5.38 -6.95
CA THR A 81 4.41 4.69 -7.12
C THR A 81 3.25 5.64 -7.42
N TRP A 82 3.39 6.96 -7.20
CA TRP A 82 2.26 7.90 -7.32
C TRP A 82 1.70 7.96 -8.73
N GLY A 83 0.41 7.63 -8.87
CA GLY A 83 -0.28 7.57 -10.16
C GLY A 83 0.01 6.33 -10.99
N VAL A 84 0.87 5.42 -10.51
CA VAL A 84 1.22 4.20 -11.23
C VAL A 84 0.28 3.07 -10.83
N THR A 85 -0.22 2.33 -11.82
CA THR A 85 -0.96 1.09 -11.58
C THR A 85 0.01 -0.09 -11.69
N HIS A 86 -0.06 -1.01 -10.74
CA HIS A 86 0.65 -2.28 -10.80
C HIS A 86 -0.33 -3.39 -11.18
N ASP A 87 0.08 -4.24 -12.12
CA ASP A 87 -0.52 -5.54 -12.40
C ASP A 87 0.12 -6.55 -11.46
N ILE A 88 -0.70 -7.19 -10.64
CA ILE A 88 -0.24 -8.01 -9.51
C ILE A 88 -0.94 -9.36 -9.54
N SER A 89 -0.24 -10.41 -9.13
CA SER A 89 -0.83 -11.70 -8.81
C SER A 89 -0.37 -12.12 -7.43
N GLU A 90 -1.34 -12.38 -6.56
CA GLU A 90 -1.11 -12.81 -5.18
C GLU A 90 -2.27 -13.70 -4.71
N ASP A 91 -2.04 -14.47 -3.64
CA ASP A 91 -3.08 -15.22 -2.92
C ASP A 91 -3.30 -14.56 -1.56
N ILE A 92 -4.48 -14.03 -1.33
CA ILE A 92 -4.87 -13.45 -0.04
C ILE A 92 -5.69 -14.43 0.82
N GLY A 93 -5.55 -15.73 0.56
CA GLY A 93 -6.25 -16.81 1.28
C GLY A 93 -7.54 -17.29 0.59
N LEU A 94 -7.80 -16.85 -0.64
CA LEU A 94 -8.97 -17.25 -1.45
C LEU A 94 -8.56 -17.91 -2.78
N GLY A 95 -7.27 -18.20 -2.94
CA GLY A 95 -6.65 -18.66 -4.19
C GLY A 95 -5.99 -17.51 -4.95
N VAL A 96 -5.17 -17.88 -5.93
CA VAL A 96 -4.41 -16.91 -6.73
C VAL A 96 -5.35 -15.98 -7.49
N ASP A 97 -5.28 -14.69 -7.22
CA ASP A 97 -6.11 -13.66 -7.86
C ASP A 97 -5.22 -12.66 -8.62
N PRO A 98 -5.44 -12.47 -9.94
CA PRO A 98 -4.85 -11.36 -10.68
C PRO A 98 -5.62 -10.07 -10.36
N LEU A 99 -4.93 -9.08 -9.85
CA LEU A 99 -5.52 -7.81 -9.47
C LEU A 99 -4.71 -6.63 -9.99
N LYS A 100 -5.31 -5.46 -10.01
CA LYS A 100 -4.62 -4.21 -10.31
C LYS A 100 -4.76 -3.25 -9.14
N LEU A 101 -3.62 -2.76 -8.65
CA LEU A 101 -3.55 -1.74 -7.63
C LEU A 101 -3.11 -0.42 -8.26
N SER A 102 -3.98 0.58 -8.23
CA SER A 102 -3.64 1.96 -8.61
C SER A 102 -3.08 2.68 -7.40
N PHE A 103 -1.78 2.89 -7.39
CA PHE A 103 -1.11 3.62 -6.31
C PHE A 103 -1.44 5.11 -6.40
N LYS A 104 -1.68 5.73 -5.26
CA LYS A 104 -2.15 7.10 -5.13
C LYS A 104 -1.18 7.92 -4.30
N LYS A 105 -1.10 9.21 -4.63
CA LYS A 105 -0.53 10.18 -3.71
C LYS A 105 -1.40 10.21 -2.44
N PRO A 106 -0.85 10.22 -1.22
CA PRO A 106 -1.65 10.18 0.00
C PRO A 106 -2.73 11.27 0.08
N SER A 107 -2.49 12.47 -0.48
CA SER A 107 -3.50 13.54 -0.56
C SER A 107 -4.74 13.16 -1.36
N ASP A 108 -4.64 12.26 -2.34
CA ASP A 108 -5.77 11.82 -3.16
C ASP A 108 -6.77 10.99 -2.34
N LEU A 109 -6.29 10.40 -1.23
CA LEU A 109 -7.10 9.70 -0.24
C LEU A 109 -7.42 10.57 0.99
N GLY A 110 -7.15 11.88 0.93
CA GLY A 110 -7.50 12.84 1.98
C GLY A 110 -6.50 12.92 3.14
N TYR A 111 -5.30 12.35 3.02
CA TYR A 111 -4.24 12.52 4.01
C TYR A 111 -3.60 13.91 3.93
N ASP A 112 -3.30 14.47 5.09
CA ASP A 112 -2.55 15.72 5.20
C ASP A 112 -1.07 15.46 4.93
N MET A 113 -0.57 15.98 3.81
CA MET A 113 0.82 15.82 3.37
C MET A 113 1.82 16.45 4.34
N SER A 114 1.43 17.43 5.16
CA SER A 114 2.30 18.04 6.15
C SER A 114 2.67 17.11 7.30
N LEU A 115 1.91 16.04 7.49
CA LEU A 115 2.17 15.01 8.51
C LEU A 115 3.12 13.91 8.02
N ILE A 116 3.36 13.82 6.70
CA ILE A 116 4.30 12.85 6.11
C ILE A 116 5.71 13.42 6.17
N GLY A 117 6.67 12.62 6.59
CA GLY A 117 8.04 13.05 6.92
C GLY A 117 8.19 13.47 8.38
N THR A 118 7.16 13.30 9.22
CA THR A 118 7.21 13.58 10.66
C THR A 118 7.49 12.30 11.47
N PRO A 119 7.84 12.42 12.78
CA PRO A 119 8.01 11.24 13.64
C PRO A 119 6.80 10.30 13.70
N GLY A 120 5.59 10.84 13.53
CA GLY A 120 4.33 10.06 13.53
C GLY A 120 4.01 9.37 12.19
N CYS A 121 4.67 9.76 11.11
CA CYS A 121 4.51 9.19 9.77
C CYS A 121 5.74 9.53 8.92
N ALA A 122 6.76 8.67 8.93
CA ALA A 122 7.98 8.89 8.16
C ALA A 122 7.74 8.81 6.65
N THR A 123 6.97 7.84 6.20
CA THR A 123 6.47 7.73 4.82
C THR A 123 5.14 6.99 4.79
N MET A 124 4.46 7.06 3.65
CA MET A 124 3.17 6.39 3.44
C MET A 124 3.01 5.94 1.99
N VAL A 125 2.58 4.70 1.83
CA VAL A 125 2.19 4.13 0.53
C VAL A 125 0.69 3.89 0.54
N CYS A 126 0.01 4.32 -0.51
CA CYS A 126 -1.44 4.21 -0.66
C CYS A 126 -1.78 3.58 -2.00
N ALA A 127 -2.77 2.70 -2.03
CA ALA A 127 -3.28 2.15 -3.28
C ALA A 127 -4.78 1.86 -3.20
N VAL A 128 -5.40 1.78 -4.38
CA VAL A 128 -6.82 1.42 -4.57
C VAL A 128 -6.88 0.26 -5.54
N GLY A 129 -7.62 -0.78 -5.21
CA GLY A 129 -7.96 -1.88 -6.11
C GLY A 129 -8.86 -1.36 -7.24
N VAL A 130 -8.43 -1.57 -8.49
CA VAL A 130 -9.19 -1.14 -9.70
C VAL A 130 -9.67 -2.32 -10.53
N SER A 131 -9.37 -3.54 -10.11
CA SER A 131 -9.96 -4.78 -10.63
C SER A 131 -10.12 -5.78 -9.49
N GLY A 132 -11.06 -6.71 -9.61
CA GLY A 132 -11.41 -7.63 -8.53
C GLY A 132 -12.27 -6.97 -7.44
N SER A 133 -12.12 -7.40 -6.19
CA SER A 133 -12.83 -6.80 -5.06
C SER A 133 -12.31 -5.38 -4.79
N PRO A 134 -13.21 -4.38 -4.66
CA PRO A 134 -12.78 -3.02 -4.34
C PRO A 134 -12.10 -3.00 -2.97
N ALA A 135 -10.91 -2.42 -2.92
CA ALA A 135 -10.15 -2.29 -1.69
C ALA A 135 -9.37 -0.97 -1.69
N VAL A 136 -9.18 -0.41 -0.52
CA VAL A 136 -8.22 0.67 -0.28
C VAL A 136 -7.15 0.12 0.64
N MET A 137 -5.90 0.34 0.30
CA MET A 137 -4.74 -0.09 1.07
C MET A 137 -3.90 1.13 1.46
N THR A 138 -3.45 1.16 2.71
CA THR A 138 -2.43 2.11 3.14
C THR A 138 -1.38 1.42 3.99
N HIS A 139 -0.12 1.74 3.74
CA HIS A 139 1.00 1.36 4.57
C HIS A 139 1.63 2.63 5.14
N LYS A 140 1.46 2.86 6.44
CA LYS A 140 2.09 3.95 7.18
C LYS A 140 3.33 3.44 7.88
N VAL A 141 4.45 4.12 7.66
CA VAL A 141 5.72 3.83 8.31
C VAL A 141 5.95 4.83 9.44
N VAL A 142 6.28 4.31 10.61
CA VAL A 142 6.62 5.12 11.78
C VAL A 142 8.02 4.72 12.25
N ASN A 143 8.93 5.69 12.37
CA ASN A 143 10.27 5.43 12.88
C ASN A 143 10.21 4.99 14.36
N ALA A 144 11.04 4.03 14.71
CA ALA A 144 11.18 3.51 16.06
C ALA A 144 12.66 3.24 16.37
N GLU A 145 12.99 3.07 17.62
CA GLU A 145 14.34 2.67 18.03
C GLU A 145 14.67 1.30 17.43
N GLY A 146 15.77 1.22 16.70
CA GLY A 146 16.25 -0.01 16.06
C GLY A 146 15.50 -0.46 14.82
N GLY A 147 14.58 0.36 14.25
CA GLY A 147 13.83 0.00 13.05
C GLY A 147 12.61 0.86 12.79
N ILE A 148 11.56 0.26 12.24
CA ILE A 148 10.28 0.92 11.95
C ILE A 148 9.10 0.08 12.42
N TRP A 149 7.97 0.73 12.65
CA TRP A 149 6.66 0.10 12.61
C TRP A 149 6.05 0.27 11.23
N PHE A 150 5.75 -0.85 10.57
CA PHE A 150 5.04 -0.92 9.31
C PHE A 150 3.57 -1.22 9.60
N LYS A 151 2.72 -0.19 9.45
CA LYS A 151 1.29 -0.25 9.82
C LYS A 151 0.44 -0.29 8.55
N SER A 152 -0.19 -1.44 8.32
CA SER A 152 -1.03 -1.69 7.15
C SER A 152 -2.49 -1.62 7.52
N HIS A 153 -3.27 -0.88 6.71
CA HIS A 153 -4.71 -0.84 6.81
C HIS A 153 -5.33 -1.18 5.45
N PHE A 154 -6.35 -2.02 5.48
CA PHE A 154 -7.12 -2.39 4.31
C PHE A 154 -8.61 -2.18 4.58
N TRP A 155 -9.27 -1.52 3.65
CA TRP A 155 -10.72 -1.40 3.59
C TRP A 155 -11.20 -2.21 2.38
N VAL A 156 -11.86 -3.36 2.63
CA VAL A 156 -12.25 -4.34 1.62
C VAL A 156 -13.77 -4.27 1.42
N GLY A 157 -14.22 -4.37 0.18
CA GLY A 157 -15.65 -4.26 -0.15
C GLY A 157 -16.17 -2.82 -0.04
N TYR A 158 -15.29 -1.83 0.09
CA TYR A 158 -15.68 -0.43 0.12
C TYR A 158 -16.26 -0.04 -1.25
N GLY A 159 -17.50 0.48 -1.25
CA GLY A 159 -18.18 0.86 -2.47
C GLY A 159 -17.42 1.98 -3.19
N LEU A 160 -16.70 1.60 -4.22
CA LEU A 160 -16.32 2.56 -5.25
C LEU A 160 -17.60 2.86 -6.04
N ASP A 161 -17.86 4.13 -6.34
CA ASP A 161 -18.86 4.47 -7.33
C ASP A 161 -18.43 3.94 -8.72
N GLU A 162 -19.33 3.96 -9.69
CA GLU A 162 -19.04 3.48 -11.06
C GLU A 162 -17.84 4.20 -11.73
N SER A 163 -17.39 5.33 -11.15
CA SER A 163 -16.22 6.07 -11.61
C SER A 163 -14.92 5.66 -10.90
N GLY A 164 -14.98 4.70 -9.95
CA GLY A 164 -13.83 4.29 -9.14
C GLY A 164 -13.48 5.29 -8.04
N ARG A 165 -14.40 6.19 -7.69
CA ARG A 165 -14.23 7.11 -6.56
C ARG A 165 -14.76 6.46 -5.29
N ILE A 166 -14.08 6.71 -4.21
CA ILE A 166 -14.52 6.32 -2.87
C ILE A 166 -15.67 7.24 -2.48
N ASN A 167 -16.87 6.66 -2.30
CA ASN A 167 -18.05 7.38 -1.78
C ASN A 167 -17.87 7.73 -0.30
#